data_d0156fd3560f10341adfcdb8b5e6f992
#
_entry.id   d0156fd3560f10341adfcdb8b5e6f992
#
_cell.length_a   1.000
_cell.length_b   1.000
_cell.length_c   1.000
_cell.angle_alpha   90.00
_cell.angle_beta   90.00
_cell.angle_gamma   90.00
#
_symmetry.space_group_name_H-M   'P 1'
#
loop_
_entity.id
_entity.type
_entity.pdbx_description
1 polymer ?
#
loop_
_entity_poly.entity_id
_entity_poly.type
_entity_poly.pdbx_seq_one_letter_code
_entity_poly.pdbx_strand_id
1 'polypeptide(L)'
;AGAFSGAVTAAGGVEGTVNLGLSVMPPHVAVAGLFVIGCFISVSMGTSMGTIAALAPIAAGISEKTGFAMSVCIAAVVCGAMFGDNLSMISDTTIAAVKTQGCEMKDKFRENFRIVLPAALVTVVLFWIVTRDGSYEMTGALPYNAWQVLPYVLVLVGALIGINVFVVLVTGTVTSLVIGVATGSLAVGEMFSAVGEGVTGMYDIT
;
A
#
# COMPACT_ATOMS: atom_id res chain seq x y z
N ALA A 1 2.15 10.82 5.09
CA ALA A 1 1.48 9.52 5.03
C ALA A 1 0.02 9.68 5.46
N GLY A 2 -0.27 10.07 6.70
CA GLY A 2 -1.64 10.23 7.21
C GLY A 2 -2.51 11.15 6.37
N ALA A 3 -2.00 12.30 5.94
CA ALA A 3 -2.70 13.22 5.05
C ALA A 3 -3.17 12.56 3.74
N PHE A 4 -2.32 11.70 3.14
CA PHE A 4 -2.70 10.92 1.95
C PHE A 4 -3.80 9.91 2.29
N SER A 5 -3.64 9.16 3.38
CA SER A 5 -4.63 8.18 3.81
C SER A 5 -6.01 8.83 4.05
N GLY A 6 -6.07 9.92 4.80
CA GLY A 6 -7.32 10.65 5.04
C GLY A 6 -7.95 11.20 3.77
N ALA A 7 -7.18 11.87 2.93
CA ALA A 7 -7.66 12.45 1.69
C ALA A 7 -8.21 11.38 0.71
N VAL A 8 -7.48 10.27 0.52
CA VAL A 8 -7.89 9.22 -0.42
C VAL A 8 -9.10 8.43 0.09
N THR A 9 -9.20 8.24 1.40
CA THR A 9 -10.38 7.60 2.02
C THR A 9 -11.62 8.47 1.86
N ALA A 10 -11.54 9.75 2.22
CA ALA A 10 -12.64 10.70 2.07
C ALA A 10 -13.08 10.88 0.62
N ALA A 11 -12.15 10.79 -0.34
CA ALA A 11 -12.45 10.84 -1.78
C ALA A 11 -13.07 9.55 -2.34
N GLY A 12 -13.24 8.48 -1.53
CA GLY A 12 -13.74 7.18 -1.99
C GLY A 12 -12.70 6.35 -2.77
N GLY A 13 -11.43 6.77 -2.76
CA GLY A 13 -10.36 6.11 -3.51
C GLY A 13 -10.02 4.73 -2.99
N VAL A 14 -10.11 4.53 -1.67
CA VAL A 14 -9.90 3.21 -1.05
C VAL A 14 -10.96 2.23 -1.54
N GLU A 15 -12.23 2.58 -1.39
CA GLU A 15 -13.35 1.72 -1.80
C GLU A 15 -13.30 1.43 -3.30
N GLY A 16 -13.09 2.43 -4.12
CA GLY A 16 -12.96 2.26 -5.57
C GLY A 16 -11.83 1.33 -5.96
N THR A 17 -10.67 1.45 -5.31
CA THR A 17 -9.49 0.60 -5.58
C THR A 17 -9.71 -0.83 -5.13
N VAL A 18 -10.30 -1.04 -3.95
CA VAL A 18 -10.64 -2.37 -3.43
C VAL A 18 -11.65 -3.05 -4.34
N ASN A 19 -12.73 -2.35 -4.70
CA ASN A 19 -13.77 -2.90 -5.58
C ASN A 19 -13.22 -3.27 -6.96
N LEU A 20 -12.38 -2.41 -7.55
CA LEU A 20 -11.68 -2.72 -8.80
C LEU A 20 -10.77 -3.95 -8.63
N GLY A 21 -9.96 -3.99 -7.59
CA GLY A 21 -9.06 -5.11 -7.31
C GLY A 21 -9.82 -6.44 -7.19
N LEU A 22 -10.87 -6.46 -6.39
CA LEU A 22 -11.70 -7.66 -6.17
C LEU A 22 -12.55 -8.03 -7.39
N SER A 23 -12.87 -7.10 -8.29
CA SER A 23 -13.55 -7.42 -9.55
C SER A 23 -12.63 -8.16 -10.55
N VAL A 24 -11.32 -7.94 -10.46
CA VAL A 24 -10.32 -8.53 -11.36
C VAL A 24 -9.70 -9.80 -10.76
N MET A 25 -9.49 -9.82 -9.45
CA MET A 25 -8.83 -10.93 -8.75
C MET A 25 -9.79 -11.61 -7.76
N PRO A 26 -9.77 -12.95 -7.70
CA PRO A 26 -10.52 -13.66 -6.66
C PRO A 26 -10.02 -13.25 -5.27
N PRO A 27 -10.91 -13.18 -4.25
CA PRO A 27 -10.55 -12.74 -2.90
C PRO A 27 -9.36 -13.48 -2.28
N HIS A 28 -9.27 -14.79 -2.50
CA HIS A 28 -8.19 -15.64 -1.97
C HIS A 28 -6.79 -15.31 -2.54
N VAL A 29 -6.72 -14.54 -3.62
CA VAL A 29 -5.45 -14.08 -4.22
C VAL A 29 -5.14 -12.64 -3.78
N ALA A 30 -6.16 -11.87 -3.36
CA ALA A 30 -6.01 -10.45 -3.08
C ALA A 30 -4.97 -10.16 -1.98
N VAL A 31 -4.93 -10.97 -0.92
CA VAL A 31 -3.98 -10.80 0.18
C VAL A 31 -2.54 -11.10 -0.26
N ALA A 32 -2.33 -12.18 -1.01
CA ALA A 32 -1.02 -12.49 -1.60
C ALA A 32 -0.62 -11.40 -2.62
N GLY A 33 -1.57 -10.88 -3.38
CA GLY A 33 -1.39 -9.75 -4.29
C GLY A 33 -0.94 -8.49 -3.58
N LEU A 34 -1.53 -8.14 -2.44
CA LEU A 34 -1.10 -7.02 -1.61
C LEU A 34 0.36 -7.15 -1.16
N PHE A 35 0.77 -8.35 -0.73
CA PHE A 35 2.16 -8.62 -0.38
C PHE A 35 3.10 -8.34 -1.55
N VAL A 36 2.80 -8.89 -2.74
CA VAL A 36 3.63 -8.73 -3.93
C VAL A 36 3.68 -7.27 -4.37
N ILE A 37 2.55 -6.57 -4.41
CA ILE A 37 2.49 -5.13 -4.73
C ILE A 37 3.30 -4.33 -3.72
N GLY A 38 3.18 -4.64 -2.43
CA GLY A 38 3.96 -4.02 -1.36
C GLY A 38 5.47 -4.20 -1.57
N CYS A 39 5.91 -5.39 -1.99
CA CYS A 39 7.31 -5.64 -2.34
C CYS A 39 7.81 -4.70 -3.45
N PHE A 40 7.08 -4.62 -4.56
CA PHE A 40 7.48 -3.79 -5.71
C PHE A 40 7.49 -2.30 -5.39
N ILE A 41 6.44 -1.79 -4.74
CA ILE A 41 6.36 -0.38 -4.35
C ILE A 41 7.53 -0.04 -3.42
N SER A 42 7.76 -0.85 -2.41
CA SER A 42 8.79 -0.57 -1.40
C SER A 42 10.21 -0.63 -1.96
N VAL A 43 10.50 -1.58 -2.87
CA VAL A 43 11.78 -1.60 -3.60
C VAL A 43 11.99 -0.28 -4.36
N SER A 44 10.95 0.21 -5.03
CA SER A 44 11.02 1.40 -5.89
C SER A 44 11.06 2.70 -5.10
N MET A 45 10.29 2.80 -4.00
CA MET A 45 10.25 3.99 -3.13
C MET A 45 11.41 4.07 -2.15
N GLY A 46 12.03 2.94 -1.80
CA GLY A 46 13.09 2.86 -0.80
C GLY A 46 12.61 3.14 0.62
N THR A 47 11.33 2.89 0.93
CA THR A 47 10.78 3.10 2.27
C THR A 47 9.60 2.16 2.56
N SER A 48 9.72 1.39 3.63
CA SER A 48 8.63 0.56 4.14
C SER A 48 7.49 1.40 4.70
N MET A 49 7.79 2.47 5.43
CA MET A 49 6.76 3.33 6.03
C MET A 49 5.87 4.01 5.00
N GLY A 50 6.44 4.54 3.91
CA GLY A 50 5.66 5.13 2.82
C GLY A 50 4.76 4.12 2.13
N THR A 51 5.27 2.90 1.92
CA THR A 51 4.52 1.79 1.32
C THR A 51 3.37 1.33 2.22
N ILE A 52 3.61 1.15 3.52
CA ILE A 52 2.57 0.79 4.50
C ILE A 52 1.48 1.85 4.50
N ALA A 53 1.84 3.13 4.58
CA ALA A 53 0.87 4.22 4.60
C ALA A 53 0.00 4.28 3.33
N ALA A 54 0.56 3.94 2.18
CA ALA A 54 -0.20 3.91 0.93
C ALA A 54 -1.14 2.70 0.82
N LEU A 55 -0.73 1.54 1.33
CA LEU A 55 -1.46 0.27 1.14
C LEU A 55 -2.32 -0.16 2.32
N ALA A 56 -2.05 0.32 3.54
CA ALA A 56 -2.83 -0.07 4.72
C ALA A 56 -4.34 0.21 4.58
N PRO A 57 -4.79 1.35 4.04
CA PRO A 57 -6.22 1.58 3.81
C PRO A 57 -6.84 0.56 2.83
N ILE A 58 -6.09 0.15 1.80
CA ILE A 58 -6.54 -0.88 0.84
C ILE A 58 -6.66 -2.24 1.55
N ALA A 59 -5.69 -2.59 2.41
CA ALA A 59 -5.73 -3.82 3.20
C ALA A 59 -6.95 -3.85 4.13
N ALA A 60 -7.27 -2.73 4.77
CA ALA A 60 -8.46 -2.58 5.60
C ALA A 60 -9.75 -2.77 4.78
N GLY A 61 -9.86 -2.10 3.63
CA GLY A 61 -11.00 -2.26 2.74
C GLY A 61 -11.16 -3.69 2.20
N ILE A 62 -10.07 -4.40 1.90
CA ILE A 62 -10.12 -5.82 1.53
C ILE A 62 -10.66 -6.66 2.69
N SER A 63 -10.17 -6.44 3.92
CA SER A 63 -10.67 -7.12 5.12
C SER A 63 -12.18 -6.93 5.30
N GLU A 64 -12.67 -5.71 5.15
CA GLU A 64 -14.09 -5.39 5.29
C GLU A 64 -14.96 -6.05 4.20
N LYS A 65 -14.51 -6.07 2.97
CA LYS A 65 -15.28 -6.63 1.83
C LYS A 65 -15.23 -8.16 1.76
N THR A 66 -14.13 -8.76 2.19
CA THR A 66 -13.90 -10.21 2.06
C THR A 66 -14.12 -10.97 3.37
N GLY A 67 -14.15 -10.28 4.52
CA GLY A 67 -14.22 -10.91 5.83
C GLY A 67 -12.91 -11.58 6.28
N PHE A 68 -11.81 -11.42 5.55
CA PHE A 68 -10.49 -11.86 6.04
C PHE A 68 -10.09 -11.10 7.29
N ALA A 69 -9.38 -11.78 8.21
CA ALA A 69 -8.89 -11.12 9.41
C ALA A 69 -8.04 -9.90 9.06
N MET A 70 -8.35 -8.76 9.65
CA MET A 70 -7.63 -7.49 9.46
C MET A 70 -6.12 -7.67 9.67
N SER A 71 -5.74 -8.45 10.68
CA SER A 71 -4.34 -8.77 10.97
C SER A 71 -3.62 -9.45 9.82
N VAL A 72 -4.28 -10.33 9.07
CA VAL A 72 -3.71 -11.03 7.91
C VAL A 72 -3.51 -10.07 6.74
N CYS A 73 -4.49 -9.21 6.46
CA CYS A 73 -4.41 -8.22 5.39
C CYS A 73 -3.30 -7.18 5.66
N ILE A 74 -3.24 -6.66 6.89
CA ILE A 74 -2.19 -5.72 7.30
C ILE A 74 -0.81 -6.40 7.33
N ALA A 75 -0.72 -7.64 7.81
CA ALA A 75 0.54 -8.39 7.78
C ALA A 75 1.09 -8.54 6.36
N ALA A 76 0.23 -8.77 5.36
CA ALA A 76 0.67 -8.86 3.97
C ALA A 76 1.32 -7.56 3.49
N VAL A 77 0.73 -6.41 3.80
CA VAL A 77 1.29 -5.10 3.47
C VAL A 77 2.61 -4.85 4.18
N VAL A 78 2.66 -5.10 5.51
CA VAL A 78 3.87 -4.87 6.31
C VAL A 78 5.02 -5.77 5.85
N CYS A 79 4.76 -7.07 5.68
CA CYS A 79 5.77 -8.01 5.20
C CYS A 79 6.29 -7.64 3.82
N GLY A 80 5.40 -7.26 2.89
CA GLY A 80 5.78 -6.82 1.54
C GLY A 80 6.61 -5.54 1.56
N ALA A 81 6.19 -4.57 2.36
CA ALA A 81 6.89 -3.30 2.51
C ALA A 81 8.31 -3.51 3.09
N MET A 82 8.44 -4.33 4.12
CA MET A 82 9.75 -4.63 4.73
C MET A 82 10.65 -5.44 3.80
N PHE A 83 10.10 -6.39 3.06
CA PHE A 83 10.84 -7.13 2.04
C PHE A 83 11.44 -6.17 1.00
N GLY A 84 10.60 -5.28 0.46
CA GLY A 84 11.03 -4.33 -0.56
C GLY A 84 12.06 -3.33 -0.05
N ASP A 85 11.89 -2.79 1.15
CA ASP A 85 12.83 -1.87 1.78
C ASP A 85 14.21 -2.52 1.97
N ASN A 86 14.24 -3.78 2.39
CA ASN A 86 15.49 -4.55 2.51
C ASN A 86 16.23 -4.73 1.18
N LEU A 87 15.53 -4.83 0.07
CA LEU A 87 16.12 -5.00 -1.26
C LEU A 87 16.36 -3.66 -1.98
N SER A 88 15.76 -2.58 -1.52
CA SER A 88 15.94 -1.27 -2.16
C SER A 88 17.39 -0.79 -2.07
N MET A 89 17.89 -0.29 -3.19
CA MET A 89 19.22 0.33 -3.27
C MET A 89 19.19 1.83 -2.90
N ILE A 90 18.00 2.40 -2.79
CA ILE A 90 17.79 3.82 -2.49
C ILE A 90 17.24 4.05 -1.07
N SER A 91 17.03 2.99 -0.30
CA SER A 91 16.60 3.08 1.10
C SER A 91 17.67 3.74 1.96
N ASP A 92 17.28 4.76 2.74
CA ASP A 92 18.18 5.50 3.61
C ASP A 92 18.88 4.58 4.63
N THR A 93 18.16 3.63 5.20
CA THR A 93 18.68 2.64 6.15
C THR A 93 19.70 1.73 5.48
N THR A 94 19.45 1.30 4.26
CA THR A 94 20.36 0.49 3.45
C THR A 94 21.63 1.26 3.10
N ILE A 95 21.50 2.51 2.65
CA ILE A 95 22.63 3.38 2.32
C ILE A 95 23.50 3.62 3.55
N ALA A 96 22.88 3.92 4.70
CA ALA A 96 23.60 4.12 5.95
C ALA A 96 24.38 2.86 6.36
N ALA A 97 23.74 1.70 6.35
CA ALA A 97 24.37 0.43 6.71
C ALA A 97 25.57 0.10 5.81
N VAL A 98 25.41 0.21 4.49
CA VAL A 98 26.47 -0.08 3.51
C VAL A 98 27.66 0.87 3.68
N LYS A 99 27.39 2.17 3.85
CA LYS A 99 28.47 3.18 4.03
C LYS A 99 29.22 3.00 5.34
N THR A 100 28.53 2.70 6.43
CA THR A 100 29.18 2.52 7.74
C THR A 100 30.00 1.23 7.81
N GLN A 101 29.62 0.19 7.09
CA GLN A 101 30.33 -1.08 7.01
C GLN A 101 31.42 -1.11 5.93
N GLY A 102 31.52 -0.08 5.08
CA GLY A 102 32.52 0.00 4.03
C GLY A 102 32.37 -1.07 2.94
N CYS A 103 31.15 -1.61 2.76
CA CYS A 103 30.87 -2.61 1.72
C CYS A 103 30.21 -1.96 0.49
N GLU A 104 30.13 -2.71 -0.62
CA GLU A 104 29.44 -2.24 -1.82
C GLU A 104 27.95 -2.54 -1.77
N MET A 105 27.13 -1.60 -2.29
CA MET A 105 25.68 -1.76 -2.38
C MET A 105 25.27 -3.03 -3.16
N LYS A 106 26.02 -3.35 -4.20
CA LYS A 106 25.81 -4.54 -5.03
C LYS A 106 25.96 -5.84 -4.26
N ASP A 107 26.94 -5.93 -3.37
CA ASP A 107 27.19 -7.11 -2.55
C ASP A 107 26.07 -7.28 -1.52
N LYS A 108 25.68 -6.19 -0.85
CA LYS A 108 24.53 -6.19 0.07
C LYS A 108 23.25 -6.64 -0.63
N PHE A 109 22.96 -6.14 -1.83
CA PHE A 109 21.77 -6.53 -2.58
C PHE A 109 21.81 -8.02 -2.91
N ARG A 110 22.94 -8.53 -3.41
CA ARG A 110 23.10 -9.93 -3.79
C ARG A 110 22.90 -10.88 -2.60
N GLU A 111 23.48 -10.57 -1.45
CA GLU A 111 23.34 -11.40 -0.26
C GLU A 111 21.93 -11.33 0.34
N ASN A 112 21.37 -10.13 0.45
CA ASN A 112 19.99 -9.99 0.91
C ASN A 112 18.99 -10.70 -0.01
N PHE A 113 19.14 -10.57 -1.32
CA PHE A 113 18.26 -11.23 -2.29
C PHE A 113 18.21 -12.74 -2.09
N ARG A 114 19.38 -13.37 -1.85
CA ARG A 114 19.48 -14.81 -1.59
C ARG A 114 18.77 -15.25 -0.31
N ILE A 115 18.76 -14.38 0.70
CA ILE A 115 18.15 -14.67 2.01
C ILE A 115 16.64 -14.40 1.97
N VAL A 116 16.23 -13.23 1.46
CA VAL A 116 14.83 -12.81 1.57
C VAL A 116 13.94 -13.37 0.47
N LEU A 117 14.47 -13.72 -0.71
CA LEU A 117 13.66 -14.29 -1.79
C LEU A 117 13.00 -15.63 -1.40
N PRO A 118 13.72 -16.62 -0.84
CA PRO A 118 13.08 -17.84 -0.36
C PRO A 118 12.01 -17.57 0.72
N ALA A 119 12.28 -16.65 1.64
CA ALA A 119 11.31 -16.24 2.66
C ALA A 119 10.06 -15.61 2.03
N ALA A 120 10.21 -14.75 1.02
CA ALA A 120 9.08 -14.15 0.30
C ALA A 120 8.23 -15.21 -0.41
N LEU A 121 8.85 -16.20 -1.07
CA LEU A 121 8.12 -17.28 -1.73
C LEU A 121 7.30 -18.09 -0.72
N VAL A 122 7.90 -18.44 0.42
CA VAL A 122 7.18 -19.11 1.52
C VAL A 122 6.04 -18.23 2.03
N THR A 123 6.26 -16.94 2.20
CA THR A 123 5.25 -15.98 2.69
C THR A 123 4.06 -15.89 1.72
N VAL A 124 4.29 -15.82 0.41
CA VAL A 124 3.21 -15.85 -0.60
C VAL A 124 2.38 -17.13 -0.48
N VAL A 125 3.05 -18.28 -0.37
CA VAL A 125 2.38 -19.59 -0.23
C VAL A 125 1.56 -19.64 1.07
N LEU A 126 2.11 -19.13 2.18
CA LEU A 126 1.40 -19.06 3.46
C LEU A 126 0.16 -18.17 3.40
N PHE A 127 0.26 -16.97 2.81
CA PHE A 127 -0.91 -16.13 2.60
C PHE A 127 -1.97 -16.82 1.74
N TRP A 128 -1.54 -17.46 0.66
CA TRP A 128 -2.46 -18.22 -0.19
C TRP A 128 -3.14 -19.37 0.56
N ILE A 129 -2.41 -20.16 1.37
CA ILE A 129 -2.96 -21.25 2.19
C ILE A 129 -3.98 -20.70 3.19
N VAL A 130 -3.64 -19.63 3.92
CA VAL A 130 -4.50 -19.04 4.96
C VAL A 130 -5.80 -18.47 4.36
N THR A 131 -5.75 -18.00 3.11
CA THR A 131 -6.89 -17.34 2.48
C THR A 131 -7.69 -18.23 1.53
N ARG A 132 -7.19 -19.43 1.17
CA ARG A 132 -7.84 -20.30 0.19
C ARG A 132 -9.14 -20.98 0.68
N ASP A 133 -9.20 -21.32 1.98
CA ASP A 133 -10.31 -22.10 2.56
C ASP A 133 -11.44 -21.22 3.09
N GLY A 134 -11.33 -19.90 2.97
CA GLY A 134 -12.40 -18.99 3.32
C GLY A 134 -13.51 -19.02 2.28
N SER A 135 -14.70 -19.49 2.67
CA SER A 135 -15.93 -19.29 1.89
C SER A 135 -16.39 -17.84 2.07
N TYR A 136 -15.64 -16.92 1.44
CA TYR A 136 -15.97 -15.50 1.50
C TYR A 136 -16.95 -15.18 0.38
N GLU A 137 -18.21 -15.06 0.75
CA GLU A 137 -19.22 -14.52 -0.15
C GLU A 137 -18.98 -13.01 -0.29
N MET A 138 -18.62 -12.59 -1.48
CA MET A 138 -18.60 -11.17 -1.79
C MET A 138 -20.03 -10.65 -1.72
N THR A 139 -20.33 -9.87 -0.70
CA THR A 139 -21.68 -9.37 -0.44
C THR A 139 -21.92 -8.13 -1.31
N GLY A 140 -22.65 -8.30 -2.41
CA GLY A 140 -23.16 -7.19 -3.22
C GLY A 140 -22.36 -6.85 -4.48
N ALA A 141 -22.90 -5.90 -5.25
CA ALA A 141 -22.21 -5.31 -6.40
C ALA A 141 -20.95 -4.57 -5.93
N LEU A 142 -19.90 -4.61 -6.74
CA LEU A 142 -18.65 -3.89 -6.50
C LEU A 142 -18.58 -2.65 -7.43
N PRO A 143 -19.42 -1.63 -7.22
CA PRO A 143 -19.36 -0.43 -8.02
C PRO A 143 -18.07 0.31 -7.71
N TYR A 144 -17.39 0.79 -8.73
CA TYR A 144 -16.23 1.66 -8.57
C TYR A 144 -16.26 2.80 -9.58
N ASN A 145 -15.70 3.93 -9.19
CA ASN A 145 -15.46 5.04 -10.08
C ASN A 145 -13.97 5.08 -10.44
N ALA A 146 -13.67 4.88 -11.71
CA ALA A 146 -12.29 4.84 -12.19
C ALA A 146 -11.47 6.11 -11.85
N TRP A 147 -12.13 7.27 -11.76
CA TRP A 147 -11.48 8.51 -11.36
C TRP A 147 -10.98 8.48 -9.90
N GLN A 148 -11.74 7.83 -9.00
CA GLN A 148 -11.36 7.70 -7.59
C GLN A 148 -10.18 6.75 -7.36
N VAL A 149 -9.92 5.85 -8.32
CA VAL A 149 -8.76 4.94 -8.30
C VAL A 149 -7.46 5.65 -8.74
N LEU A 150 -7.59 6.72 -9.53
CA LEU A 150 -6.45 7.44 -10.13
C LEU A 150 -5.36 7.86 -9.12
N PRO A 151 -5.65 8.37 -7.91
CA PRO A 151 -4.62 8.71 -6.94
C PRO A 151 -3.71 7.54 -6.58
N TYR A 152 -4.29 6.34 -6.40
CA TYR A 152 -3.49 5.14 -6.13
C TYR A 152 -2.65 4.73 -7.34
N VAL A 153 -3.20 4.84 -8.55
CA VAL A 153 -2.43 4.56 -9.78
C VAL A 153 -1.24 5.53 -9.90
N LEU A 154 -1.45 6.82 -9.61
CA LEU A 154 -0.37 7.81 -9.62
C LEU A 154 0.70 7.52 -8.56
N VAL A 155 0.29 7.13 -7.35
CA VAL A 155 1.22 6.73 -6.29
C VAL A 155 1.98 5.48 -6.70
N LEU A 156 1.31 4.46 -7.23
CA LEU A 156 1.93 3.22 -7.69
C LEU A 156 2.93 3.48 -8.82
N VAL A 157 2.52 4.19 -9.87
CA VAL A 157 3.39 4.50 -11.01
C VAL A 157 4.55 5.38 -10.58
N GLY A 158 4.30 6.44 -9.78
CA GLY A 158 5.35 7.31 -9.25
C GLY A 158 6.38 6.54 -8.42
N ALA A 159 5.92 5.58 -7.61
CA ALA A 159 6.79 4.69 -6.85
C ALA A 159 7.63 3.79 -7.75
N LEU A 160 7.01 3.16 -8.76
CA LEU A 160 7.69 2.23 -9.68
C LEU A 160 8.78 2.91 -10.53
N ILE A 161 8.60 4.18 -10.89
CA ILE A 161 9.63 4.96 -11.61
C ILE A 161 10.64 5.62 -10.66
N GLY A 162 10.56 5.37 -9.36
CA GLY A 162 11.53 5.83 -8.37
C GLY A 162 11.43 7.31 -7.98
N ILE A 163 10.26 7.94 -8.12
CA ILE A 163 10.04 9.31 -7.64
C ILE A 163 10.09 9.33 -6.11
N ASN A 164 10.64 10.41 -5.56
CA ASN A 164 10.73 10.60 -4.11
C ASN A 164 9.36 10.42 -3.43
N VAL A 165 9.34 9.63 -2.34
CA VAL A 165 8.12 9.25 -1.61
C VAL A 165 7.27 10.46 -1.17
N PHE A 166 7.91 11.55 -0.74
CA PHE A 166 7.20 12.76 -0.31
C PHE A 166 6.46 13.41 -1.47
N VAL A 167 7.11 13.49 -2.65
CA VAL A 167 6.49 14.05 -3.85
C VAL A 167 5.31 13.19 -4.28
N VAL A 168 5.48 11.86 -4.29
CA VAL A 168 4.43 10.91 -4.67
C VAL A 168 3.22 11.02 -3.73
N LEU A 169 3.44 11.04 -2.41
CA LEU A 169 2.35 11.14 -1.44
C LEU A 169 1.66 12.52 -1.46
N VAL A 170 2.41 13.61 -1.64
CA VAL A 170 1.81 14.96 -1.78
C VAL A 170 0.98 15.05 -3.07
N THR A 171 1.51 14.57 -4.18
CA THR A 171 0.77 14.54 -5.46
C THR A 171 -0.49 13.68 -5.34
N GLY A 172 -0.38 12.51 -4.72
CA GLY A 172 -1.52 11.63 -4.44
C GLY A 172 -2.58 12.31 -3.57
N THR A 173 -2.17 13.01 -2.50
CA THR A 173 -3.08 13.77 -1.63
C THR A 173 -3.83 14.84 -2.41
N VAL A 174 -3.11 15.69 -3.14
CA VAL A 174 -3.72 16.78 -3.94
C VAL A 174 -4.68 16.21 -4.99
N THR A 175 -4.26 15.16 -5.70
CA THR A 175 -5.11 14.51 -6.70
C THR A 175 -6.36 13.90 -6.07
N SER A 176 -6.26 13.26 -4.91
CA SER A 176 -7.41 12.72 -4.17
C SER A 176 -8.42 13.80 -3.81
N LEU A 177 -7.96 14.93 -3.27
CA LEU A 177 -8.83 16.04 -2.91
C LEU A 177 -9.55 16.64 -4.13
N VAL A 178 -8.82 16.86 -5.22
CA VAL A 178 -9.40 17.39 -6.47
C VAL A 178 -10.45 16.42 -7.03
N ILE A 179 -10.15 15.15 -7.09
CA ILE A 179 -11.07 14.12 -7.61
C ILE A 179 -12.26 13.97 -6.67
N GLY A 180 -12.05 13.93 -5.35
CA GLY A 180 -13.12 13.84 -4.36
C GLY A 180 -14.14 14.97 -4.52
N VAL A 181 -13.68 16.20 -4.71
CA VAL A 181 -14.55 17.34 -4.99
C VAL A 181 -15.22 17.24 -6.36
N ALA A 182 -14.48 16.88 -7.41
CA ALA A 182 -15.00 16.76 -8.76
C ALA A 182 -16.06 15.65 -8.91
N THR A 183 -15.92 14.57 -8.17
CA THR A 183 -16.89 13.45 -8.16
C THR A 183 -18.03 13.64 -7.16
N GLY A 184 -17.99 14.70 -6.34
CA GLY A 184 -19.00 14.97 -5.32
C GLY A 184 -18.88 14.08 -4.08
N SER A 185 -17.82 13.31 -3.95
CA SER A 185 -17.56 12.43 -2.79
C SER A 185 -17.07 13.22 -1.57
N LEU A 186 -16.51 14.42 -1.79
CA LEU A 186 -15.94 15.28 -0.76
C LEU A 186 -16.41 16.72 -0.96
N ALA A 187 -16.94 17.35 0.08
CA ALA A 187 -17.27 18.77 0.02
C ALA A 187 -16.00 19.64 0.15
N VAL A 188 -15.97 20.80 -0.54
CA VAL A 188 -14.81 21.71 -0.50
C VAL A 188 -14.46 22.12 0.94
N GLY A 189 -15.49 22.33 1.78
CA GLY A 189 -15.30 22.68 3.19
C GLY A 189 -14.68 21.58 4.05
N GLU A 190 -14.73 20.33 3.61
CA GLU A 190 -14.24 19.15 4.35
C GLU A 190 -12.82 18.74 3.94
N MET A 191 -12.23 19.40 2.94
CA MET A 191 -10.89 19.03 2.46
C MET A 191 -9.82 19.08 3.55
N PHE A 192 -9.86 20.12 4.40
CA PHE A 192 -8.88 20.27 5.48
C PHE A 192 -9.13 19.31 6.64
N SER A 193 -10.41 19.01 6.97
CA SER A 193 -10.73 18.01 8.00
C SER A 193 -10.30 16.60 7.56
N ALA A 194 -10.57 16.22 6.32
CA ALA A 194 -10.15 14.93 5.78
C ALA A 194 -8.64 14.70 5.87
N VAL A 195 -7.85 15.73 5.54
CA VAL A 195 -6.38 15.69 5.69
C VAL A 195 -5.98 15.66 7.16
N GLY A 196 -6.63 16.50 8.00
CA GLY A 196 -6.37 16.61 9.44
C GLY A 196 -6.66 15.31 10.19
N GLU A 197 -7.81 14.70 9.94
CA GLU A 197 -8.21 13.42 10.54
C GLU A 197 -7.25 12.29 10.17
N GLY A 198 -6.78 12.25 8.92
CA GLY A 198 -5.77 11.30 8.51
C GLY A 198 -4.43 11.49 9.21
N VAL A 199 -4.08 12.72 9.62
CA VAL A 199 -2.87 13.00 10.41
C VAL A 199 -3.08 12.67 11.88
N THR A 200 -4.20 13.08 12.47
CA THR A 200 -4.49 12.85 13.90
C THR A 200 -4.72 11.37 14.19
N GLY A 201 -5.43 10.64 13.34
CA GLY A 201 -5.63 9.20 13.48
C GLY A 201 -4.34 8.37 13.50
N MET A 202 -3.22 8.92 13.04
CA MET A 202 -1.91 8.28 13.23
C MET A 202 -1.35 8.39 14.65
N TYR A 203 -1.83 9.35 15.44
CA TYR A 203 -1.39 9.56 16.82
C TYR A 203 -2.29 8.88 17.85
N ASP A 204 -3.53 8.54 17.49
CA ASP A 204 -4.49 7.87 18.38
C ASP A 204 -4.23 6.35 18.53
N ILE A 205 -3.15 5.83 17.93
CA ILE A 205 -2.73 4.42 18.01
C ILE A 205 -1.74 4.20 19.19
N THR A 206 -1.55 5.18 20.05
CA THR A 206 -0.76 5.03 21.29
C THR A 206 -1.70 4.78 22.50
#